data_7ba2178f94379c6cdffc7431b4959f88
#
_entry.id   7ba2178f94379c6cdffc7431b4959f88
#
_cell.length_a   1.000
_cell.length_b   1.000
_cell.length_c   1.000
_cell.angle_alpha   90.00
_cell.angle_beta   90.00
_cell.angle_gamma   90.00
#
_symmetry.space_group_name_H-M   'P 1'
#
loop_
_entity.id
_entity.type
_entity.pdbx_description
1 polymer ?
#
loop_
_entity_poly.entity_id
_entity_poly.type
_entity_poly.pdbx_seq_one_letter_code
_entity_poly.pdbx_strand_id
1 'polypeptide(L)'
;MKKCPYCKIEVGGNLNKCPLCQSKLMEIEDIHNKADEIYFPRLENQQIRSLFYKIQLFIVWIILIIGLGLDFMLPLRLPSFPELHWSLILAMWLVAFEFIIMRQFKPGTGSARKVTMMVLITLCLLLVTAYFFNFLDIILDFVVPIVLTGTIIANFVLAMIDKNGNTMAYLLSELLFGVIPSIVQYFVRESMPLAWTICTIVSVIMFIGAVIFRGRSVAAEVQRRLNV
;
A
#
# COMPACT_ATOMS: atom_id res chain seq x y z
N MET A 1 -12.68 35.84 -21.49
CA MET A 1 -11.51 35.21 -22.16
C MET A 1 -10.94 36.19 -23.19
N LYS A 2 -9.60 36.21 -23.35
CA LYS A 2 -8.96 37.11 -24.34
C LYS A 2 -8.31 36.24 -25.43
N LYS A 3 -8.38 36.65 -26.69
CA LYS A 3 -7.80 35.93 -27.82
C LYS A 3 -6.63 36.71 -28.43
N CYS A 4 -5.57 35.98 -28.73
CA CYS A 4 -4.43 36.58 -29.40
C CYS A 4 -4.69 36.63 -30.91
N PRO A 5 -4.61 37.82 -31.55
CA PRO A 5 -4.85 37.94 -32.99
C PRO A 5 -3.77 37.26 -33.85
N TYR A 6 -2.53 37.12 -33.33
CA TYR A 6 -1.42 36.50 -34.05
C TYR A 6 -1.35 34.98 -33.85
N CYS A 7 -1.39 34.51 -32.59
CA CYS A 7 -1.28 33.11 -32.28
C CYS A 7 -2.61 32.36 -32.31
N LYS A 8 -3.75 33.07 -32.42
CA LYS A 8 -5.13 32.52 -32.41
C LYS A 8 -5.49 31.67 -31.19
N ILE A 9 -4.71 31.74 -30.12
CA ILE A 9 -4.95 31.00 -28.85
C ILE A 9 -5.86 31.83 -27.94
N GLU A 10 -6.65 31.12 -27.15
CA GLU A 10 -7.47 31.71 -26.10
C GLU A 10 -6.68 31.70 -24.79
N VAL A 11 -6.59 32.85 -24.14
CA VAL A 11 -5.84 33.06 -22.91
C VAL A 11 -6.83 33.38 -21.79
N GLY A 12 -6.85 32.54 -20.76
CA GLY A 12 -7.62 32.79 -19.55
C GLY A 12 -6.87 33.68 -18.57
N GLY A 13 -7.63 34.40 -17.73
CA GLY A 13 -7.07 35.27 -16.70
C GLY A 13 -6.91 36.73 -17.16
N ASN A 14 -6.38 37.57 -16.27
CA ASN A 14 -6.32 39.04 -16.46
C ASN A 14 -5.02 39.53 -17.15
N LEU A 15 -4.49 38.73 -18.07
CA LEU A 15 -3.27 39.06 -18.81
C LEU A 15 -3.57 40.08 -19.91
N ASN A 16 -2.71 41.11 -20.04
CA ASN A 16 -2.83 42.14 -21.09
C ASN A 16 -1.98 41.82 -22.32
N LYS A 17 -1.07 40.88 -22.23
CA LYS A 17 -0.17 40.43 -23.30
C LYS A 17 -0.19 38.94 -23.48
N CYS A 18 -0.09 38.46 -24.70
CA CYS A 18 0.00 37.03 -25.00
C CYS A 18 1.30 36.44 -24.43
N PRO A 19 1.26 35.31 -23.70
CA PRO A 19 2.47 34.68 -23.14
C PRO A 19 3.41 34.11 -24.21
N LEU A 20 2.91 33.86 -25.44
CA LEU A 20 3.73 33.32 -26.52
C LEU A 20 4.40 34.36 -27.39
N CYS A 21 3.64 35.35 -27.87
CA CYS A 21 4.16 36.36 -28.82
C CYS A 21 4.21 37.78 -28.25
N GLN A 22 3.82 37.97 -26.98
CA GLN A 22 3.78 39.24 -26.26
C GLN A 22 2.90 40.35 -26.93
N SER A 23 2.15 40.03 -27.97
CA SER A 23 1.19 40.94 -28.57
C SER A 23 0.01 41.24 -27.66
N LYS A 24 -0.63 42.37 -27.86
CA LYS A 24 -1.80 42.80 -27.09
C LYS A 24 -2.99 41.85 -27.34
N LEU A 25 -3.62 41.38 -26.29
CA LEU A 25 -4.78 40.50 -26.37
C LEU A 25 -6.05 41.33 -26.66
N MET A 26 -6.92 40.78 -27.50
CA MET A 26 -8.25 41.33 -27.75
C MET A 26 -9.27 40.67 -26.85
N GLU A 27 -10.16 41.43 -26.24
CA GLU A 27 -11.29 40.92 -25.48
C GLU A 27 -12.35 40.40 -26.45
N ILE A 28 -12.75 39.15 -26.23
CA ILE A 28 -13.90 38.58 -26.93
C ILE A 28 -15.11 38.92 -26.05
N GLU A 29 -15.98 39.78 -26.56
CA GLU A 29 -17.31 40.00 -25.98
C GLU A 29 -18.15 38.75 -26.20
N ASP A 30 -17.96 37.74 -25.40
CA ASP A 30 -18.83 36.56 -25.40
C ASP A 30 -19.84 36.61 -24.27
N ILE A 31 -21.06 36.43 -24.68
CA ILE A 31 -22.37 36.50 -24.06
C ILE A 31 -22.57 35.49 -22.92
N HIS A 32 -21.55 35.10 -22.19
CA HIS A 32 -21.69 34.26 -21.02
C HIS A 32 -20.82 34.75 -19.84
N ASN A 33 -21.40 35.68 -19.07
CA ASN A 33 -21.01 36.08 -17.74
C ASN A 33 -21.07 34.87 -16.75
N LYS A 34 -20.29 33.85 -16.99
CA LYS A 34 -20.01 32.75 -16.06
C LYS A 34 -18.53 32.39 -15.99
N ALA A 35 -17.66 33.37 -16.20
CA ALA A 35 -16.22 33.14 -16.33
C ALA A 35 -15.40 33.38 -15.06
N ASP A 36 -16.00 33.53 -13.91
CA ASP A 36 -15.25 33.70 -12.64
C ASP A 36 -15.29 32.52 -11.69
N GLU A 37 -15.86 31.41 -12.09
CA GLU A 37 -15.58 30.14 -11.39
C GLU A 37 -14.35 29.50 -12.03
N ILE A 38 -13.16 29.92 -11.57
CA ILE A 38 -11.97 29.10 -11.68
C ILE A 38 -12.33 27.79 -10.95
N TYR A 39 -12.66 26.75 -11.72
CA TYR A 39 -12.88 25.39 -11.22
C TYR A 39 -11.54 24.81 -10.75
N PHE A 40 -10.99 25.37 -9.69
CA PHE A 40 -10.12 24.58 -8.84
C PHE A 40 -11.05 23.69 -8.03
N PRO A 41 -10.91 22.36 -8.13
CA PRO A 41 -11.69 21.47 -7.31
C PRO A 41 -11.50 21.89 -5.85
N ARG A 42 -12.59 22.29 -5.19
CA ARG A 42 -12.56 22.64 -3.76
C ARG A 42 -11.95 21.50 -3.00
N LEU A 43 -10.90 21.77 -2.24
CA LEU A 43 -10.17 20.78 -1.42
C LEU A 43 -10.97 20.33 -0.18
N GLU A 44 -12.29 20.16 -0.29
CA GLU A 44 -13.14 19.69 0.80
C GLU A 44 -12.69 18.34 1.35
N ASN A 45 -12.15 17.46 0.49
CA ASN A 45 -11.66 16.14 0.91
C ASN A 45 -10.42 16.18 1.79
N GLN A 46 -9.64 17.25 1.83
CA GLN A 46 -8.45 17.32 2.69
C GLN A 46 -8.81 17.60 4.15
N GLN A 47 -9.86 18.36 4.42
CA GLN A 47 -10.29 18.65 5.79
C GLN A 47 -10.87 17.41 6.48
N ILE A 48 -11.68 16.63 5.78
CA ILE A 48 -12.27 15.39 6.33
C ILE A 48 -11.18 14.35 6.62
N ARG A 49 -10.22 14.19 5.72
CA ARG A 49 -9.07 13.30 5.94
C ARG A 49 -8.22 13.74 7.14
N SER A 50 -8.01 15.03 7.32
CA SER A 50 -7.24 15.55 8.46
C SER A 50 -7.96 15.35 9.79
N LEU A 51 -9.28 15.48 9.83
CA LEU A 51 -10.10 15.24 11.02
C LEU A 51 -10.09 13.76 11.40
N PHE A 52 -10.33 12.87 10.44
CA PHE A 52 -10.31 11.43 10.67
C PHE A 52 -8.97 10.97 11.22
N TYR A 53 -7.87 11.46 10.64
CA TYR A 53 -6.53 11.16 11.10
C TYR A 53 -6.27 11.63 12.54
N LYS A 54 -6.72 12.84 12.91
CA LYS A 54 -6.59 13.37 14.27
C LYS A 54 -7.37 12.53 15.29
N ILE A 55 -8.60 12.12 14.95
CA ILE A 55 -9.43 11.26 15.81
C ILE A 55 -8.76 9.90 15.99
N GLN A 56 -8.28 9.29 14.93
CA GLN A 56 -7.58 8.02 14.99
C GLN A 56 -6.32 8.10 15.85
N LEU A 57 -5.47 9.10 15.65
CA LEU A 57 -4.27 9.32 16.44
C LEU A 57 -4.60 9.52 17.92
N PHE A 58 -5.68 10.22 18.23
CA PHE A 58 -6.16 10.39 19.59
C PHE A 58 -6.57 9.05 20.23
N ILE A 59 -7.29 8.19 19.49
CA ILE A 59 -7.66 6.84 19.94
C ILE A 59 -6.42 5.99 20.21
N VAL A 60 -5.42 6.03 19.35
CA VAL A 60 -4.16 5.30 19.53
C VAL A 60 -3.45 5.73 20.81
N TRP A 61 -3.38 7.03 21.08
CA TRP A 61 -2.79 7.54 22.33
C TRP A 61 -3.57 7.10 23.57
N ILE A 62 -4.89 7.08 23.52
CA ILE A 62 -5.73 6.56 24.61
C ILE A 62 -5.41 5.09 24.89
N ILE A 63 -5.38 4.25 23.85
CA ILE A 63 -5.10 2.81 23.98
C ILE A 63 -3.70 2.61 24.58
N LEU A 64 -2.71 3.38 24.12
CA LEU A 64 -1.34 3.29 24.62
C LEU A 64 -1.24 3.68 26.10
N ILE A 65 -1.87 4.77 26.52
CA ILE A 65 -1.87 5.23 27.91
C ILE A 65 -2.58 4.21 28.82
N ILE A 66 -3.73 3.69 28.39
CA ILE A 66 -4.46 2.66 29.15
C ILE A 66 -3.63 1.38 29.22
N GLY A 67 -3.01 0.94 28.14
CA GLY A 67 -2.16 -0.24 28.09
C GLY A 67 -0.96 -0.14 29.04
N LEU A 68 -0.27 1.00 29.04
CA LEU A 68 0.81 1.27 29.99
C LEU A 68 0.31 1.28 31.44
N GLY A 69 -0.83 1.93 31.71
CA GLY A 69 -1.41 1.98 33.05
C GLY A 69 -1.79 0.59 33.58
N LEU A 70 -2.38 -0.24 32.72
CA LEU A 70 -2.73 -1.63 33.07
C LEU A 70 -1.49 -2.50 33.31
N ASP A 71 -0.42 -2.28 32.57
CA ASP A 71 0.82 -3.02 32.73
C ASP A 71 1.48 -2.76 34.08
N PHE A 72 1.41 -1.53 34.57
CA PHE A 72 1.88 -1.18 35.93
C PHE A 72 0.97 -1.74 37.04
N MET A 73 -0.34 -1.87 36.79
CA MET A 73 -1.29 -2.40 37.77
C MET A 73 -1.35 -3.93 37.79
N LEU A 74 -1.22 -4.56 36.63
CA LEU A 74 -1.31 -5.99 36.43
C LEU A 74 0.00 -6.49 35.83
N PRO A 75 1.01 -6.87 36.60
CA PRO A 75 2.28 -7.34 36.07
C PRO A 75 2.13 -8.72 35.42
N LEU A 76 1.52 -8.74 34.23
CA LEU A 76 1.44 -9.92 33.38
C LEU A 76 2.82 -10.15 32.77
N ARG A 77 3.46 -11.23 33.19
CA ARG A 77 4.81 -11.59 32.71
C ARG A 77 4.73 -12.38 31.40
N LEU A 78 5.60 -12.03 30.46
CA LEU A 78 5.73 -12.76 29.20
C LEU A 78 6.39 -14.11 29.43
N PRO A 79 5.91 -15.20 28.77
CA PRO A 79 6.45 -16.55 28.99
C PRO A 79 7.93 -16.69 28.68
N SER A 80 8.41 -16.03 27.61
CA SER A 80 9.82 -16.12 27.17
C SER A 80 10.74 -15.11 27.88
N PHE A 81 10.20 -13.97 28.33
CA PHE A 81 10.97 -12.88 28.93
C PHE A 81 10.19 -12.26 30.10
N PRO A 82 10.31 -12.82 31.30
CA PRO A 82 9.52 -12.38 32.46
C PRO A 82 9.85 -10.94 32.93
N GLU A 83 10.98 -10.38 32.50
CA GLU A 83 11.37 -9.01 32.82
C GLU A 83 10.83 -7.97 31.82
N LEU A 84 10.29 -8.41 30.69
CA LEU A 84 9.80 -7.54 29.65
C LEU A 84 8.31 -7.22 29.83
N HIS A 85 7.97 -5.94 29.76
CA HIS A 85 6.60 -5.47 29.84
C HIS A 85 5.82 -5.78 28.57
N TRP A 86 4.64 -6.39 28.69
CA TRP A 86 3.77 -6.69 27.55
C TRP A 86 3.29 -5.44 26.81
N SER A 87 3.26 -4.30 27.48
CA SER A 87 2.92 -2.99 26.91
C SER A 87 3.85 -2.59 25.76
N LEU A 88 5.11 -3.07 25.76
CA LEU A 88 6.03 -2.83 24.64
C LEU A 88 5.57 -3.49 23.34
N ILE A 89 5.00 -4.70 23.43
CA ILE A 89 4.45 -5.40 22.27
C ILE A 89 3.23 -4.61 21.73
N LEU A 90 2.36 -4.15 22.64
CA LEU A 90 1.22 -3.31 22.27
C LEU A 90 1.68 -2.01 21.62
N ALA A 91 2.66 -1.33 22.17
CA ALA A 91 3.22 -0.10 21.59
C ALA A 91 3.80 -0.36 20.18
N MET A 92 4.53 -1.47 20.00
CA MET A 92 5.07 -1.87 18.70
C MET A 92 3.96 -2.04 17.64
N TRP A 93 2.85 -2.71 18.00
CA TRP A 93 1.69 -2.89 17.11
C TRP A 93 1.02 -1.55 16.78
N LEU A 94 0.86 -0.66 17.75
CA LEU A 94 0.25 0.66 17.54
C LEU A 94 1.11 1.53 16.62
N VAL A 95 2.42 1.58 16.85
CA VAL A 95 3.35 2.34 15.99
C VAL A 95 3.33 1.81 14.55
N ALA A 96 3.35 0.50 14.38
CA ALA A 96 3.28 -0.10 13.05
C ALA A 96 1.93 0.16 12.37
N PHE A 97 0.84 0.11 13.11
CA PHE A 97 -0.49 0.44 12.60
C PHE A 97 -0.55 1.88 12.09
N GLU A 98 -0.02 2.86 12.85
CA GLU A 98 0.10 4.25 12.41
C GLU A 98 0.97 4.38 11.15
N PHE A 99 2.11 3.68 11.10
CA PHE A 99 2.97 3.71 9.93
C PHE A 99 2.29 3.13 8.68
N ILE A 100 1.53 2.04 8.83
CA ILE A 100 0.75 1.43 7.74
C ILE A 100 -0.30 2.44 7.23
N ILE A 101 -1.05 3.07 8.12
CA ILE A 101 -2.09 4.03 7.76
C ILE A 101 -1.50 5.25 7.07
N MET A 102 -0.45 5.85 7.63
CA MET A 102 0.24 7.00 7.04
C MET A 102 0.69 6.73 5.61
N ARG A 103 1.19 5.52 5.35
CA ARG A 103 1.68 5.13 4.03
C ARG A 103 0.54 4.86 3.04
N GLN A 104 -0.59 4.36 3.50
CA GLN A 104 -1.77 4.11 2.67
C GLN A 104 -2.41 5.39 2.13
N PHE A 105 -2.37 6.46 2.90
CA PHE A 105 -2.97 7.75 2.51
C PHE A 105 -2.12 8.57 1.54
N LYS A 106 -0.87 8.15 1.25
CA LYS A 106 -0.04 8.85 0.24
C LYS A 106 -0.55 8.54 -1.17
N PRO A 107 -0.97 9.56 -1.95
CA PRO A 107 -1.33 9.37 -3.35
C PRO A 107 -0.09 8.98 -4.16
N GLY A 108 -0.26 8.16 -5.20
CA GLY A 108 0.78 7.87 -6.19
C GLY A 108 1.59 6.57 -6.00
N THR A 109 1.42 5.83 -4.89
CA THR A 109 2.01 4.49 -4.77
C THR A 109 1.07 3.42 -5.31
N GLY A 110 1.57 2.52 -6.16
CA GLY A 110 0.79 1.41 -6.71
C GLY A 110 0.16 0.52 -5.63
N SER A 111 -1.05 0.02 -5.87
CA SER A 111 -1.81 -0.82 -4.95
C SER A 111 -1.07 -2.08 -4.52
N ALA A 112 -0.37 -2.76 -5.44
CA ALA A 112 0.47 -3.92 -5.13
C ALA A 112 1.52 -3.64 -4.06
N ARG A 113 2.28 -2.56 -4.21
CA ARG A 113 3.31 -2.20 -3.24
C ARG A 113 2.73 -1.92 -1.85
N LYS A 114 1.54 -1.30 -1.78
CA LYS A 114 0.86 -1.04 -0.52
C LYS A 114 0.47 -2.32 0.19
N VAL A 115 -0.19 -3.24 -0.52
CA VAL A 115 -0.61 -4.54 0.02
C VAL A 115 0.60 -5.35 0.46
N THR A 116 1.62 -5.48 -0.39
CA THR A 116 2.85 -6.21 -0.09
C THR A 116 3.56 -5.68 1.15
N MET A 117 3.74 -4.36 1.26
CA MET A 117 4.38 -3.77 2.43
C MET A 117 3.55 -3.92 3.70
N MET A 118 2.23 -3.82 3.59
CA MET A 118 1.31 -4.03 4.70
C MET A 118 1.43 -5.45 5.27
N VAL A 119 1.42 -6.44 4.38
CA VAL A 119 1.56 -7.84 4.77
C VAL A 119 2.93 -8.13 5.37
N LEU A 120 4.01 -7.62 4.77
CA LEU A 120 5.38 -7.80 5.31
C LEU A 120 5.51 -7.24 6.73
N ILE A 121 5.01 -6.03 6.97
CA ILE A 121 5.05 -5.41 8.29
C ILE A 121 4.23 -6.23 9.29
N THR A 122 3.02 -6.63 8.91
CA THR A 122 2.13 -7.44 9.77
C THR A 122 2.76 -8.81 10.08
N LEU A 123 3.35 -9.48 9.10
CA LEU A 123 4.06 -10.75 9.30
C LEU A 123 5.27 -10.58 10.23
N CYS A 124 6.07 -9.54 10.04
CA CYS A 124 7.22 -9.27 10.91
C CYS A 124 6.77 -9.05 12.36
N LEU A 125 5.73 -8.26 12.59
CA LEU A 125 5.16 -8.03 13.92
C LEU A 125 4.62 -9.33 14.55
N LEU A 126 3.95 -10.13 13.73
CA LEU A 126 3.37 -11.40 14.17
C LEU A 126 4.45 -12.40 14.57
N LEU A 127 5.56 -12.48 13.82
CA LEU A 127 6.71 -13.34 14.16
C LEU A 127 7.39 -12.86 15.44
N VAL A 128 7.59 -11.56 15.61
CA VAL A 128 8.14 -11.00 16.85
C VAL A 128 7.23 -11.31 18.03
N THR A 129 5.92 -11.10 17.89
CA THR A 129 4.94 -11.44 18.95
C THR A 129 4.96 -12.93 19.29
N ALA A 130 5.00 -13.79 18.25
CA ALA A 130 5.08 -15.24 18.40
C ALA A 130 6.31 -15.69 19.20
N TYR A 131 7.44 -15.05 18.94
CA TYR A 131 8.69 -15.32 19.67
C TYR A 131 8.55 -14.99 21.15
N PHE A 132 7.93 -13.85 21.50
CA PHE A 132 7.71 -13.46 22.90
C PHE A 132 6.74 -14.40 23.64
N PHE A 133 5.72 -14.92 22.96
CA PHE A 133 4.73 -15.82 23.55
C PHE A 133 5.06 -17.30 23.38
N ASN A 134 6.18 -17.65 22.76
CA ASN A 134 6.62 -19.03 22.51
C ASN A 134 5.67 -19.87 21.62
N PHE A 135 4.97 -19.20 20.71
CA PHE A 135 4.09 -19.83 19.70
C PHE A 135 4.67 -19.81 18.29
N LEU A 136 5.98 -19.65 18.17
CA LEU A 136 6.66 -19.41 16.89
C LEU A 136 6.44 -20.57 15.90
N ASP A 137 6.48 -21.83 16.38
CA ASP A 137 6.28 -22.99 15.52
C ASP A 137 4.88 -23.06 14.90
N ILE A 138 3.85 -22.80 15.70
CA ILE A 138 2.46 -22.80 15.21
C ILE A 138 2.25 -21.70 14.18
N ILE A 139 2.81 -20.53 14.42
CA ILE A 139 2.67 -19.39 13.51
C ILE A 139 3.42 -19.64 12.20
N LEU A 140 4.64 -20.17 12.26
CA LEU A 140 5.41 -20.50 11.06
C LEU A 140 4.76 -21.62 10.24
N ASP A 141 4.19 -22.64 10.89
CA ASP A 141 3.67 -23.80 10.18
C ASP A 141 2.27 -23.57 9.58
N PHE A 142 1.44 -22.72 10.19
CA PHE A 142 0.05 -22.53 9.76
C PHE A 142 -0.28 -21.09 9.39
N VAL A 143 0.01 -20.12 10.25
CA VAL A 143 -0.49 -18.75 10.06
C VAL A 143 0.24 -18.07 8.92
N VAL A 144 1.56 -18.17 8.86
CA VAL A 144 2.37 -17.57 7.80
C VAL A 144 1.94 -18.04 6.40
N PRO A 145 1.88 -19.37 6.11
CA PRO A 145 1.49 -19.81 4.77
C PRO A 145 0.05 -19.45 4.41
N ILE A 146 -0.89 -19.41 5.37
CA ILE A 146 -2.26 -18.98 5.13
C ILE A 146 -2.31 -17.49 4.75
N VAL A 147 -1.61 -16.62 5.49
CA VAL A 147 -1.55 -15.18 5.21
C VAL A 147 -0.88 -14.92 3.85
N LEU A 148 0.19 -15.61 3.54
CA LEU A 148 0.87 -15.51 2.25
C LEU A 148 -0.03 -15.96 1.10
N THR A 149 -0.73 -17.09 1.25
CA THR A 149 -1.70 -17.57 0.25
C THR A 149 -2.81 -16.54 0.01
N GLY A 150 -3.38 -15.98 1.07
CA GLY A 150 -4.38 -14.90 0.94
C GLY A 150 -3.82 -13.67 0.22
N THR A 151 -2.57 -13.32 0.47
CA THR A 151 -1.89 -12.20 -0.19
C THR A 151 -1.65 -12.45 -1.67
N ILE A 152 -1.26 -13.68 -2.05
CA ILE A 152 -1.07 -14.09 -3.44
C ILE A 152 -2.39 -13.97 -4.21
N ILE A 153 -3.49 -14.48 -3.64
CA ILE A 153 -4.82 -14.38 -4.24
C ILE A 153 -5.24 -12.91 -4.38
N ALA A 154 -5.05 -12.10 -3.35
CA ALA A 154 -5.38 -10.68 -3.39
C ALA A 154 -4.57 -9.92 -4.46
N ASN A 155 -3.27 -10.19 -4.56
CA ASN A 155 -2.41 -9.59 -5.57
C ASN A 155 -2.82 -10.03 -6.99
N PHE A 156 -3.18 -11.28 -7.19
CA PHE A 156 -3.69 -11.76 -8.47
C PHE A 156 -4.97 -11.03 -8.88
N VAL A 157 -5.94 -10.89 -7.97
CA VAL A 157 -7.19 -10.15 -8.23
C VAL A 157 -6.87 -8.68 -8.55
N LEU A 158 -6.01 -8.05 -7.78
CA LEU A 158 -5.58 -6.66 -8.04
C LEU A 158 -4.87 -6.53 -9.40
N ALA A 159 -4.04 -7.51 -9.77
CA ALA A 159 -3.39 -7.53 -11.08
C ALA A 159 -4.41 -7.60 -12.24
N MET A 160 -5.55 -8.27 -12.05
CA MET A 160 -6.62 -8.32 -13.06
C MET A 160 -7.38 -7.00 -13.18
N ILE A 161 -7.56 -6.28 -12.07
CA ILE A 161 -8.32 -5.02 -12.01
C ILE A 161 -7.45 -3.82 -12.44
N ASP A 162 -6.15 -3.85 -12.12
CA ASP A 162 -5.26 -2.71 -12.36
C ASP A 162 -4.96 -2.55 -13.86
N LYS A 163 -5.44 -1.43 -14.41
CA LYS A 163 -5.22 -1.06 -15.82
C LYS A 163 -3.87 -0.36 -16.06
N ASN A 164 -3.19 0.07 -14.99
CA ASN A 164 -2.03 0.98 -15.07
C ASN A 164 -0.67 0.29 -15.27
N GLY A 165 -0.63 -1.00 -15.59
CA GLY A 165 0.59 -1.65 -16.09
C GLY A 165 1.63 -2.09 -15.06
N ASN A 166 1.36 -2.06 -13.75
CA ASN A 166 2.28 -2.57 -12.72
C ASN A 166 2.25 -4.11 -12.58
N THR A 167 1.92 -4.83 -13.65
CA THR A 167 1.71 -6.28 -13.64
C THR A 167 2.96 -7.05 -13.20
N MET A 168 4.15 -6.56 -13.55
CA MET A 168 5.43 -7.14 -13.11
C MET A 168 5.60 -7.16 -11.59
N ALA A 169 5.16 -6.12 -10.89
CA ALA A 169 5.28 -6.04 -9.43
C ALA A 169 4.40 -7.10 -8.75
N TYR A 170 3.22 -7.39 -9.30
CA TYR A 170 2.33 -8.45 -8.80
C TYR A 170 2.92 -9.85 -9.02
N LEU A 171 3.41 -10.14 -10.23
CA LEU A 171 4.06 -11.41 -10.56
C LEU A 171 5.28 -11.69 -9.69
N LEU A 172 6.14 -10.69 -9.50
CA LEU A 172 7.31 -10.82 -8.61
C LEU A 172 6.90 -11.07 -7.16
N SER A 173 5.84 -10.43 -6.68
CA SER A 173 5.34 -10.65 -5.32
C SER A 173 4.78 -12.05 -5.13
N GLU A 174 4.12 -12.64 -6.13
CA GLU A 174 3.60 -14.02 -6.09
C GLU A 174 4.72 -15.05 -5.94
N LEU A 175 5.80 -14.92 -6.72
CA LEU A 175 6.97 -15.78 -6.61
C LEU A 175 7.71 -15.58 -5.28
N LEU A 176 7.88 -14.32 -4.87
CA LEU A 176 8.63 -13.97 -3.66
C LEU A 176 7.92 -14.47 -2.40
N PHE A 177 6.60 -14.42 -2.34
CA PHE A 177 5.83 -14.85 -1.19
C PHE A 177 5.44 -16.32 -1.18
N GLY A 178 5.31 -16.95 -2.34
CA GLY A 178 4.90 -18.35 -2.43
C GLY A 178 6.07 -19.31 -2.49
N VAL A 179 7.02 -19.10 -3.39
CA VAL A 179 8.06 -20.07 -3.70
C VAL A 179 9.27 -19.92 -2.79
N ILE A 180 9.77 -18.69 -2.59
CA ILE A 180 11.01 -18.49 -1.81
C ILE A 180 10.88 -18.93 -0.35
N PRO A 181 9.85 -18.54 0.42
CA PRO A 181 9.71 -18.97 1.79
C PRO A 181 9.50 -20.49 1.94
N SER A 182 8.80 -21.11 0.98
CA SER A 182 8.59 -22.56 0.96
C SER A 182 9.90 -23.32 0.77
N ILE A 183 10.78 -22.84 -0.12
CA ILE A 183 12.12 -23.42 -0.32
C ILE A 183 12.95 -23.27 0.95
N VAL A 184 12.95 -22.09 1.56
CA VAL A 184 13.68 -21.85 2.83
C VAL A 184 13.18 -22.79 3.92
N GLN A 185 11.86 -22.95 4.06
CA GLN A 185 11.27 -23.83 5.06
C GLN A 185 11.68 -25.31 4.84
N TYR A 186 11.72 -25.76 3.59
CA TYR A 186 12.18 -27.12 3.24
C TYR A 186 13.62 -27.38 3.68
N PHE A 187 14.53 -26.42 3.44
CA PHE A 187 15.93 -26.56 3.84
C PHE A 187 16.16 -26.47 5.35
N VAL A 188 15.30 -25.74 6.08
CA VAL A 188 15.45 -25.55 7.52
C VAL A 188 14.88 -26.72 8.31
N ARG A 189 13.76 -27.31 7.87
CA ARG A 189 13.04 -28.34 8.65
C ARG A 189 13.04 -29.75 8.03
N GLU A 190 13.67 -29.94 6.87
CA GLU A 190 13.71 -31.20 6.10
C GLU A 190 12.32 -31.82 5.80
N SER A 191 11.24 -31.17 6.21
CA SER A 191 9.85 -31.57 5.97
C SER A 191 8.99 -30.37 5.63
N MET A 192 8.07 -30.55 4.67
CA MET A 192 7.11 -29.50 4.32
C MET A 192 5.77 -29.72 5.04
N PRO A 193 5.35 -28.84 5.95
CA PRO A 193 3.98 -28.84 6.44
C PRO A 193 2.98 -28.67 5.29
N LEU A 194 1.82 -29.31 5.41
CA LEU A 194 0.79 -29.31 4.37
C LEU A 194 0.36 -27.90 3.94
N ALA A 195 0.33 -26.94 4.87
CA ALA A 195 -0.02 -25.55 4.58
C ALA A 195 0.98 -24.86 3.63
N TRP A 196 2.29 -25.14 3.76
CA TRP A 196 3.32 -24.62 2.85
C TRP A 196 3.23 -25.25 1.47
N THR A 197 2.90 -26.54 1.38
CA THR A 197 2.68 -27.21 0.10
C THR A 197 1.51 -26.59 -0.66
N ILE A 198 0.39 -26.32 0.03
CA ILE A 198 -0.76 -25.64 -0.56
C ILE A 198 -0.37 -24.23 -1.03
N CYS A 199 0.33 -23.45 -0.21
CA CYS A 199 0.79 -22.12 -0.54
C CYS A 199 1.63 -22.10 -1.82
N THR A 200 2.57 -23.05 -1.95
CA THR A 200 3.42 -23.18 -3.14
C THR A 200 2.62 -23.53 -4.38
N ILE A 201 1.70 -24.48 -4.30
CA ILE A 201 0.83 -24.88 -5.42
C ILE A 201 -0.02 -23.69 -5.88
N VAL A 202 -0.67 -22.99 -4.94
CA VAL A 202 -1.49 -21.79 -5.25
C VAL A 202 -0.64 -20.72 -5.90
N SER A 203 0.57 -20.46 -5.39
CA SER A 203 1.49 -19.47 -5.96
C SER A 203 1.83 -19.78 -7.43
N VAL A 204 2.18 -21.03 -7.71
CA VAL A 204 2.52 -21.45 -9.09
C VAL A 204 1.31 -21.34 -10.02
N ILE A 205 0.12 -21.76 -9.57
CA ILE A 205 -1.11 -21.66 -10.37
C ILE A 205 -1.44 -20.18 -10.67
N MET A 206 -1.39 -19.31 -9.66
CA MET A 206 -1.69 -17.89 -9.84
C MET A 206 -0.65 -17.20 -10.72
N PHE A 207 0.63 -17.54 -10.57
CA PHE A 207 1.69 -17.03 -11.45
C PHE A 207 1.45 -17.42 -12.92
N ILE A 208 1.17 -18.69 -13.20
CA ILE A 208 0.86 -19.16 -14.55
C ILE A 208 -0.39 -18.46 -15.09
N GLY A 209 -1.44 -18.33 -14.25
CA GLY A 209 -2.65 -17.61 -14.59
C GLY A 209 -2.35 -16.15 -14.97
N ALA A 210 -1.59 -15.44 -14.17
CA ALA A 210 -1.23 -14.06 -14.44
C ALA A 210 -0.41 -13.87 -15.72
N VAL A 211 0.49 -14.82 -16.03
CA VAL A 211 1.24 -14.83 -17.29
C VAL A 211 0.31 -15.07 -18.50
N ILE A 212 -0.64 -16.01 -18.41
CA ILE A 212 -1.58 -16.31 -19.48
C ILE A 212 -2.51 -15.10 -19.73
N PHE A 213 -3.11 -14.55 -18.70
CA PHE A 213 -4.10 -13.47 -18.85
C PHE A 213 -3.48 -12.11 -19.18
N ARG A 214 -2.26 -11.84 -18.73
CA ARG A 214 -1.58 -10.54 -18.86
C ARG A 214 -0.23 -10.59 -19.57
N GLY A 215 0.10 -11.67 -20.27
CA GLY A 215 1.40 -11.87 -20.92
C GLY A 215 1.84 -10.73 -21.84
N ARG A 216 0.90 -10.12 -22.60
CA ARG A 216 1.21 -8.95 -23.46
C ARG A 216 1.63 -7.71 -22.68
N SER A 217 0.98 -7.44 -21.54
CA SER A 217 1.33 -6.33 -20.67
C SER A 217 2.68 -6.55 -19.99
N VAL A 218 2.96 -7.79 -19.58
CA VAL A 218 4.24 -8.20 -19.00
C VAL A 218 5.37 -8.03 -20.01
N ALA A 219 5.19 -8.52 -21.25
CA ALA A 219 6.19 -8.38 -22.30
C ALA A 219 6.51 -6.91 -22.62
N ALA A 220 5.48 -6.07 -22.73
CA ALA A 220 5.66 -4.63 -22.97
C ALA A 220 6.39 -3.93 -21.82
N GLU A 221 6.14 -4.32 -20.56
CA GLU A 221 6.82 -3.74 -19.40
C GLU A 221 8.27 -4.20 -19.30
N VAL A 222 8.55 -5.48 -19.64
CA VAL A 222 9.92 -6.03 -19.74
C VAL A 222 10.72 -5.28 -20.79
N GLN A 223 10.17 -5.11 -22.00
CA GLN A 223 10.82 -4.37 -23.08
C GLN A 223 11.12 -2.93 -22.66
N ARG A 224 10.18 -2.27 -22.01
CA ARG A 224 10.36 -0.88 -21.53
C ARG A 224 11.47 -0.76 -20.48
N ARG A 225 11.66 -1.77 -19.62
CA ARG A 225 12.68 -1.74 -18.55
C ARG A 225 14.06 -2.18 -19.02
N LEU A 226 14.12 -3.08 -19.99
CA LEU A 226 15.38 -3.58 -20.53
C LEU A 226 15.91 -2.77 -21.73
N ASN A 227 15.18 -1.72 -22.15
CA ASN A 227 15.55 -0.86 -23.30
C ASN A 227 15.80 -1.64 -24.59
N VAL A 228 15.09 -2.74 -24.82
CA VAL A 228 15.16 -3.58 -26.03
C VAL A 228 13.97 -3.33 -26.91
#